data_4fe338f43a7163c6a7ae98589a61e08a
#
_entry.id   4fe338f43a7163c6a7ae98589a61e08a
#
_cell.length_a   1.000
_cell.length_b   1.000
_cell.length_c   1.000
_cell.angle_alpha   90.00
_cell.angle_beta   90.00
_cell.angle_gamma   90.00
#
_symmetry.space_group_name_H-M   'P 1'
#
loop_
_entity.id
_entity.type
_entity.pdbx_description
1 polymer ?
#
loop_
_entity_poly.entity_id
_entity_poly.type
_entity_poly.pdbx_seq_one_letter_code
_entity_poly.pdbx_strand_id
1 'polypeptide(L)'
;MELAIVKMKNFAVLLAFLVTNGSHVSAFDIAHLQKLKDTNYCRKCDLSNADLVNGYLKGTDLRGANLNSANLKGANLKGADLKDAKLHFAFLWYADLEGATLQGANLKGAKLDFAFLWYADLEEAYLRNADLEGAYLEGVNLKGAYLGFANLNGATLQYADLEGADLNSANLNNANLNSANLKDANLNGANLRGANLCNTIMPSGSVMYSGC
;
A
#
# COMPACT_ATOMS: atom_id res chain seq x y z
N MET A 1 9.81 -33.41 -20.33
CA MET A 1 8.70 -32.54 -20.78
C MET A 1 7.62 -32.56 -19.68
N GLU A 2 7.99 -32.25 -18.42
CA GLU A 2 7.07 -32.37 -17.26
C GLU A 2 7.47 -31.44 -16.10
N LEU A 3 7.75 -30.15 -16.37
CA LEU A 3 8.07 -29.17 -15.29
C LEU A 3 7.33 -27.83 -15.41
N ALA A 4 6.33 -27.73 -16.28
CA ALA A 4 5.59 -26.48 -16.53
C ALA A 4 4.19 -26.42 -15.90
N ILE A 5 3.72 -27.48 -15.22
CA ILE A 5 2.29 -27.59 -14.84
C ILE A 5 1.99 -27.17 -13.39
N VAL A 6 2.99 -26.96 -12.52
CA VAL A 6 2.74 -26.74 -11.09
C VAL A 6 2.49 -25.27 -10.71
N LYS A 7 2.76 -24.29 -11.57
CA LYS A 7 2.54 -22.84 -11.26
C LYS A 7 1.17 -22.29 -11.66
N MET A 8 0.26 -23.08 -12.19
CA MET A 8 -0.99 -22.60 -12.80
C MET A 8 -2.27 -22.80 -11.96
N LYS A 9 -2.20 -23.20 -10.69
CA LYS A 9 -3.42 -23.64 -9.97
C LYS A 9 -4.33 -22.54 -9.38
N ASN A 10 -3.94 -21.27 -9.31
CA ASN A 10 -4.77 -20.23 -8.70
C ASN A 10 -5.22 -19.08 -9.61
N PHE A 11 -4.90 -19.11 -10.91
CA PHE A 11 -5.29 -18.06 -11.85
C PHE A 11 -6.33 -18.50 -12.92
N ALA A 12 -6.68 -19.77 -12.97
CA ALA A 12 -7.49 -20.34 -14.07
C ALA A 12 -8.99 -20.03 -14.00
N VAL A 13 -9.49 -19.41 -12.92
CA VAL A 13 -10.95 -19.18 -12.73
C VAL A 13 -11.43 -17.85 -13.33
N LEU A 14 -10.53 -16.92 -13.67
CA LEU A 14 -10.93 -15.55 -14.03
C LEU A 14 -11.16 -15.27 -15.51
N LEU A 15 -10.91 -16.22 -16.42
CA LEU A 15 -11.07 -15.95 -17.87
C LEU A 15 -12.48 -16.23 -18.43
N ALA A 16 -13.39 -16.78 -17.65
CA ALA A 16 -14.71 -17.22 -18.15
C ALA A 16 -15.83 -16.16 -18.05
N PHE A 17 -15.63 -14.99 -17.41
CA PHE A 17 -16.71 -14.03 -17.12
C PHE A 17 -16.73 -12.75 -17.97
N LEU A 18 -15.85 -12.57 -18.95
CA LEU A 18 -15.69 -11.30 -19.65
C LEU A 18 -16.31 -11.20 -21.04
N VAL A 19 -17.18 -12.12 -21.47
CA VAL A 19 -17.75 -12.07 -22.85
C VAL A 19 -19.26 -11.83 -22.91
N THR A 20 -19.97 -11.62 -21.81
CA THR A 20 -21.41 -11.34 -21.89
C THR A 20 -21.78 -10.13 -21.05
N ASN A 21 -21.71 -8.95 -21.60
CA ASN A 21 -22.63 -7.82 -21.43
C ASN A 21 -21.93 -6.51 -21.83
N GLY A 22 -22.38 -5.91 -22.91
CA GLY A 22 -21.83 -4.71 -23.53
C GLY A 22 -21.93 -3.42 -22.70
N SER A 23 -21.27 -3.36 -21.57
CA SER A 23 -20.93 -2.13 -20.89
C SER A 23 -19.44 -1.88 -21.09
N HIS A 24 -19.07 -0.72 -21.64
CA HIS A 24 -17.70 -0.25 -21.74
C HIS A 24 -17.12 -0.03 -20.35
N VAL A 25 -16.74 -1.08 -19.66
CA VAL A 25 -15.77 -1.01 -18.58
C VAL A 25 -14.47 -0.67 -19.27
N SER A 26 -13.82 0.43 -18.89
CA SER A 26 -12.47 0.76 -19.32
C SER A 26 -11.60 -0.48 -19.12
N ALA A 27 -11.42 -1.23 -20.21
CA ALA A 27 -10.77 -2.52 -20.11
C ALA A 27 -9.29 -2.27 -19.86
N PHE A 28 -8.77 -2.78 -18.72
CA PHE A 28 -7.33 -2.98 -18.59
C PHE A 28 -6.83 -3.69 -19.85
N ASP A 29 -5.61 -3.40 -20.23
CA ASP A 29 -5.02 -4.05 -21.41
C ASP A 29 -4.79 -5.53 -21.11
N ILE A 30 -5.59 -6.40 -21.75
CA ILE A 30 -5.51 -7.85 -21.57
C ILE A 30 -4.10 -8.37 -21.91
N ALA A 31 -3.42 -7.75 -22.87
CA ALA A 31 -2.04 -8.11 -23.20
C ALA A 31 -1.08 -7.77 -22.07
N HIS A 32 -1.30 -6.66 -21.34
CA HIS A 32 -0.52 -6.32 -20.15
C HIS A 32 -0.76 -7.30 -19.01
N LEU A 33 -2.01 -7.73 -18.79
CA LEU A 33 -2.30 -8.75 -17.78
C LEU A 33 -1.65 -10.10 -18.12
N GLN A 34 -1.68 -10.49 -19.40
CA GLN A 34 -1.01 -11.72 -19.85
C GLN A 34 0.51 -11.61 -19.67
N LYS A 35 1.10 -10.46 -20.08
CA LYS A 35 2.53 -10.19 -19.87
C LYS A 35 2.92 -10.29 -18.39
N LEU A 36 2.11 -9.70 -17.46
CA LEU A 36 2.34 -9.79 -16.04
C LEU A 36 2.40 -11.25 -15.57
N LYS A 37 1.44 -12.09 -16.02
CA LYS A 37 1.37 -13.51 -15.68
C LYS A 37 2.57 -14.30 -16.17
N ASP A 38 3.01 -14.02 -17.39
CA ASP A 38 4.04 -14.84 -18.06
C ASP A 38 5.45 -14.46 -17.59
N THR A 39 5.66 -13.19 -17.22
CA THR A 39 7.04 -12.66 -17.05
C THR A 39 7.34 -12.12 -15.66
N ASN A 40 6.35 -11.84 -14.80
CA ASN A 40 6.48 -11.04 -13.58
C ASN A 40 7.02 -9.61 -13.83
N TYR A 41 6.95 -9.09 -15.06
CA TYR A 41 7.41 -7.75 -15.42
C TYR A 41 6.29 -6.97 -16.09
N CYS A 42 5.85 -5.89 -15.46
CA CYS A 42 4.77 -5.07 -16.00
C CYS A 42 5.03 -3.58 -15.78
N ARG A 43 6.25 -3.12 -16.06
CA ARG A 43 6.60 -1.68 -15.98
C ARG A 43 5.70 -0.88 -16.89
N LYS A 44 5.10 0.19 -16.34
CA LYS A 44 4.22 1.12 -17.06
C LYS A 44 3.03 0.42 -17.77
N CYS A 45 2.73 -0.83 -17.40
CA CYS A 45 1.52 -1.49 -17.90
C CYS A 45 0.27 -0.77 -17.45
N ASP A 46 -0.77 -0.83 -18.26
CA ASP A 46 -2.13 -0.46 -17.85
C ASP A 46 -2.84 -1.69 -17.28
N LEU A 47 -3.02 -1.68 -15.97
CA LEU A 47 -3.72 -2.68 -15.16
C LEU A 47 -4.86 -2.00 -14.37
N SER A 48 -5.30 -0.82 -14.86
CA SER A 48 -6.39 -0.07 -14.20
C SER A 48 -7.68 -0.89 -14.18
N ASN A 49 -8.36 -0.92 -13.03
CA ASN A 49 -9.54 -1.73 -12.78
C ASN A 49 -9.34 -3.26 -12.91
N ALA A 50 -8.11 -3.75 -13.05
CA ALA A 50 -7.85 -5.18 -13.12
C ALA A 50 -8.29 -5.89 -11.84
N ASP A 51 -8.89 -7.07 -11.98
CA ASP A 51 -9.15 -7.97 -10.86
C ASP A 51 -7.93 -8.86 -10.61
N LEU A 52 -7.22 -8.55 -9.52
CA LEU A 52 -6.00 -9.20 -9.07
C LEU A 52 -6.17 -9.77 -7.65
N VAL A 53 -7.41 -10.07 -7.25
CA VAL A 53 -7.73 -10.64 -5.93
C VAL A 53 -6.91 -11.90 -5.68
N ASN A 54 -6.25 -11.94 -4.50
CA ASN A 54 -5.35 -13.02 -4.10
C ASN A 54 -4.24 -13.34 -5.13
N GLY A 55 -3.91 -12.38 -6.02
CA GLY A 55 -2.88 -12.53 -7.04
C GLY A 55 -1.50 -12.82 -6.43
N TYR A 56 -0.75 -13.73 -7.03
CA TYR A 56 0.63 -13.99 -6.62
C TYR A 56 1.57 -13.06 -7.40
N LEU A 57 1.89 -11.91 -6.80
CA LEU A 57 2.68 -10.82 -7.38
C LEU A 57 4.01 -10.61 -6.61
N LYS A 58 4.46 -11.63 -5.88
CA LYS A 58 5.70 -11.56 -5.09
C LYS A 58 6.90 -11.23 -5.97
N GLY A 59 7.65 -10.18 -5.60
CA GLY A 59 8.85 -9.75 -6.31
C GLY A 59 8.61 -9.24 -7.72
N THR A 60 7.37 -8.93 -8.09
CA THR A 60 6.99 -8.45 -9.43
C THR A 60 7.47 -7.02 -9.66
N ASP A 61 7.97 -6.72 -10.86
CA ASP A 61 8.32 -5.37 -11.28
C ASP A 61 7.09 -4.65 -11.89
N LEU A 62 6.49 -3.76 -11.09
CA LEU A 62 5.32 -2.96 -11.41
C LEU A 62 5.64 -1.45 -11.48
N ARG A 63 6.91 -1.07 -11.65
CA ARG A 63 7.32 0.33 -11.67
C ARG A 63 6.54 1.16 -12.67
N GLY A 64 5.93 2.24 -12.17
CA GLY A 64 5.12 3.15 -12.98
C GLY A 64 3.87 2.52 -13.58
N ALA A 65 3.48 1.29 -13.18
CA ALA A 65 2.26 0.65 -13.65
C ALA A 65 1.02 1.45 -13.25
N ASN A 66 0.01 1.46 -14.09
CA ASN A 66 -1.30 2.01 -13.80
C ASN A 66 -2.18 0.92 -13.18
N LEU A 67 -2.36 0.97 -11.86
CA LEU A 67 -3.20 0.09 -11.04
C LEU A 67 -4.38 0.88 -10.43
N ASN A 68 -4.74 2.01 -11.04
CA ASN A 68 -5.86 2.81 -10.53
C ASN A 68 -7.13 1.97 -10.45
N SER A 69 -7.80 2.00 -9.29
CA SER A 69 -9.01 1.23 -9.00
C SER A 69 -8.86 -0.30 -9.19
N ALA A 70 -7.65 -0.83 -9.32
CA ALA A 70 -7.42 -2.26 -9.38
C ALA A 70 -7.83 -2.94 -8.07
N ASN A 71 -8.36 -4.15 -8.16
CA ASN A 71 -8.74 -4.96 -7.02
C ASN A 71 -7.60 -5.92 -6.66
N LEU A 72 -6.80 -5.51 -5.69
CA LEU A 72 -5.63 -6.24 -5.17
C LEU A 72 -5.92 -6.87 -3.79
N LYS A 73 -7.19 -7.05 -3.43
CA LYS A 73 -7.57 -7.64 -2.14
C LYS A 73 -6.85 -8.96 -1.89
N GLY A 74 -6.15 -9.06 -0.76
CA GLY A 74 -5.42 -10.27 -0.38
C GLY A 74 -4.28 -10.65 -1.33
N ALA A 75 -3.89 -9.79 -2.28
CA ALA A 75 -2.80 -10.08 -3.20
C ALA A 75 -1.47 -10.19 -2.44
N ASN A 76 -0.61 -11.12 -2.85
CA ASN A 76 0.75 -11.23 -2.36
C ASN A 76 1.69 -10.37 -3.21
N LEU A 77 2.03 -9.19 -2.72
CA LEU A 77 2.93 -8.19 -3.31
C LEU A 77 4.27 -8.11 -2.56
N LYS A 78 4.58 -9.11 -1.73
CA LYS A 78 5.80 -9.14 -0.92
C LYS A 78 7.04 -8.91 -1.75
N GLY A 79 7.82 -7.87 -1.40
CA GLY A 79 9.03 -7.48 -2.13
C GLY A 79 8.78 -7.01 -3.57
N ALA A 80 7.55 -6.71 -3.98
CA ALA A 80 7.27 -6.15 -5.29
C ALA A 80 7.82 -4.73 -5.44
N ASP A 81 8.23 -4.36 -6.64
CA ASP A 81 8.67 -3.00 -6.98
C ASP A 81 7.53 -2.22 -7.63
N LEU A 82 6.91 -1.34 -6.84
CA LEU A 82 5.79 -0.47 -7.19
C LEU A 82 6.24 1.00 -7.27
N LYS A 83 7.53 1.28 -7.39
CA LYS A 83 8.03 2.66 -7.48
C LYS A 83 7.29 3.43 -8.56
N ASP A 84 6.82 4.65 -8.20
CA ASP A 84 6.05 5.54 -9.08
C ASP A 84 4.75 4.93 -9.65
N ALA A 85 4.27 3.80 -9.13
CA ALA A 85 3.03 3.17 -9.57
C ALA A 85 1.81 4.04 -9.23
N LYS A 86 0.78 3.96 -10.06
CA LYS A 86 -0.49 4.65 -9.86
C LYS A 86 -1.49 3.68 -9.24
N LEU A 87 -1.85 3.90 -7.97
CA LEU A 87 -2.74 3.05 -7.17
C LEU A 87 -3.94 3.85 -6.63
N HIS A 88 -4.30 4.94 -7.32
CA HIS A 88 -5.39 5.81 -6.91
C HIS A 88 -6.70 5.01 -6.80
N PHE A 89 -7.34 5.03 -5.62
CA PHE A 89 -8.52 4.25 -5.29
C PHE A 89 -8.38 2.72 -5.46
N ALA A 90 -7.18 2.18 -5.51
CA ALA A 90 -6.99 0.72 -5.52
C ALA A 90 -7.48 0.08 -4.22
N PHE A 91 -7.92 -1.19 -4.34
CA PHE A 91 -8.39 -1.99 -3.20
C PHE A 91 -7.29 -2.97 -2.79
N LEU A 92 -6.65 -2.70 -1.65
CA LEU A 92 -5.50 -3.42 -1.12
C LEU A 92 -5.79 -4.07 0.26
N TRP A 93 -7.07 -4.26 0.60
CA TRP A 93 -7.43 -4.88 1.88
C TRP A 93 -6.74 -6.23 2.05
N TYR A 94 -6.09 -6.41 3.21
CA TYR A 94 -5.37 -7.64 3.53
C TYR A 94 -4.26 -8.02 2.52
N ALA A 95 -3.84 -7.10 1.64
CA ALA A 95 -2.72 -7.36 0.74
C ALA A 95 -1.41 -7.48 1.52
N ASP A 96 -0.54 -8.38 1.09
CA ASP A 96 0.80 -8.55 1.66
C ASP A 96 1.82 -7.73 0.84
N LEU A 97 2.23 -6.60 1.39
CA LEU A 97 3.20 -5.64 0.85
C LEU A 97 4.51 -5.65 1.65
N GLU A 98 4.77 -6.70 2.46
CA GLU A 98 6.00 -6.78 3.25
C GLU A 98 7.24 -6.56 2.38
N GLY A 99 8.07 -5.57 2.77
CA GLY A 99 9.30 -5.21 2.07
C GLY A 99 9.10 -4.72 0.63
N ALA A 100 7.87 -4.39 0.21
CA ALA A 100 7.61 -3.82 -1.12
C ALA A 100 8.19 -2.40 -1.23
N THR A 101 8.59 -2.00 -2.43
CA THR A 101 9.04 -0.63 -2.73
C THR A 101 7.89 0.15 -3.37
N LEU A 102 7.43 1.21 -2.70
CA LEU A 102 6.34 2.10 -3.14
C LEU A 102 6.79 3.57 -3.17
N GLN A 103 8.10 3.83 -3.29
CA GLN A 103 8.63 5.20 -3.35
C GLN A 103 7.90 6.02 -4.43
N GLY A 104 7.40 7.19 -4.06
CA GLY A 104 6.69 8.08 -4.97
C GLY A 104 5.37 7.52 -5.53
N ALA A 105 4.91 6.33 -5.10
CA ALA A 105 3.66 5.74 -5.59
C ALA A 105 2.44 6.59 -5.20
N ASN A 106 1.45 6.64 -6.09
CA ASN A 106 0.21 7.37 -5.83
C ASN A 106 -0.89 6.45 -5.31
N LEU A 107 -1.06 6.44 -3.98
CA LEU A 107 -2.05 5.67 -3.22
C LEU A 107 -3.23 6.53 -2.74
N LYS A 108 -3.44 7.70 -3.34
CA LYS A 108 -4.51 8.61 -2.91
C LYS A 108 -5.87 7.92 -2.92
N GLY A 109 -6.54 7.90 -1.76
CA GLY A 109 -7.84 7.27 -1.58
C GLY A 109 -7.84 5.74 -1.69
N ALA A 110 -6.67 5.09 -1.75
CA ALA A 110 -6.55 3.64 -1.75
C ALA A 110 -7.06 3.04 -0.43
N LYS A 111 -7.56 1.80 -0.50
CA LYS A 111 -8.06 1.04 0.63
C LYS A 111 -7.03 0.01 1.06
N LEU A 112 -6.32 0.29 2.15
CA LEU A 112 -5.24 -0.51 2.73
C LEU A 112 -5.61 -1.07 4.10
N ASP A 113 -6.89 -1.17 4.41
CA ASP A 113 -7.37 -1.65 5.71
C ASP A 113 -6.79 -3.05 5.98
N PHE A 114 -6.15 -3.21 7.15
CA PHE A 114 -5.52 -4.46 7.56
C PHE A 114 -4.46 -5.01 6.59
N ALA A 115 -3.91 -4.18 5.69
CA ALA A 115 -2.81 -4.58 4.82
C ALA A 115 -1.50 -4.77 5.62
N PHE A 116 -0.64 -5.66 5.13
CA PHE A 116 0.66 -5.95 5.73
C PHE A 116 1.75 -5.17 4.98
N LEU A 117 2.29 -4.12 5.62
CA LEU A 117 3.29 -3.19 5.07
C LEU A 117 4.60 -3.21 5.89
N TRP A 118 4.86 -4.29 6.63
CA TRP A 118 6.09 -4.39 7.40
C TRP A 118 7.32 -4.12 6.54
N TYR A 119 8.16 -3.18 6.99
CA TYR A 119 9.41 -2.83 6.32
C TYR A 119 9.26 -2.38 4.86
N ALA A 120 8.06 -2.02 4.42
CA ALA A 120 7.83 -1.46 3.10
C ALA A 120 8.44 -0.06 2.99
N ASP A 121 8.84 0.33 1.79
CA ASP A 121 9.39 1.65 1.50
C ASP A 121 8.35 2.51 0.77
N LEU A 122 7.77 3.48 1.51
CA LEU A 122 6.78 4.44 1.03
C LEU A 122 7.33 5.88 1.07
N GLU A 123 8.65 6.06 0.97
CA GLU A 123 9.26 7.39 0.93
C GLU A 123 8.59 8.24 -0.16
N GLU A 124 8.18 9.46 0.19
CA GLU A 124 7.50 10.42 -0.68
C GLU A 124 6.20 9.90 -1.36
N ALA A 125 5.62 8.79 -0.87
CA ALA A 125 4.38 8.26 -1.41
C ALA A 125 3.18 9.17 -1.12
N TYR A 126 2.20 9.19 -2.04
CA TYR A 126 0.98 10.00 -1.92
C TYR A 126 -0.16 9.16 -1.34
N LEU A 127 -0.44 9.32 -0.04
CA LEU A 127 -1.43 8.56 0.73
C LEU A 127 -2.61 9.44 1.19
N ARG A 128 -2.80 10.61 0.60
CA ARG A 128 -3.89 11.51 0.99
C ARG A 128 -5.25 10.80 0.90
N ASN A 129 -6.06 10.88 1.97
CA ASN A 129 -7.36 10.18 2.09
C ASN A 129 -7.26 8.65 1.96
N ALA A 130 -6.10 8.03 2.03
CA ALA A 130 -5.97 6.58 2.07
C ALA A 130 -6.57 6.02 3.38
N ASP A 131 -7.12 4.82 3.30
CA ASP A 131 -7.63 4.10 4.46
C ASP A 131 -6.62 3.03 4.85
N LEU A 132 -5.99 3.22 6.01
CA LEU A 132 -4.95 2.36 6.60
C LEU A 132 -5.43 1.84 7.98
N GLU A 133 -6.76 1.79 8.20
CA GLU A 133 -7.30 1.30 9.46
C GLU A 133 -6.77 -0.09 9.79
N GLY A 134 -6.22 -0.24 11.00
CA GLY A 134 -5.66 -1.50 11.44
C GLY A 134 -4.50 -2.05 10.60
N ALA A 135 -3.92 -1.27 9.69
CA ALA A 135 -2.80 -1.71 8.85
C ALA A 135 -1.55 -1.99 9.70
N TYR A 136 -0.74 -2.94 9.23
CA TYR A 136 0.51 -3.36 9.88
C TYR A 136 1.69 -2.64 9.21
N LEU A 137 2.20 -1.57 9.85
CA LEU A 137 3.19 -0.62 9.34
C LEU A 137 4.50 -0.65 10.17
N GLU A 138 4.79 -1.74 10.88
CA GLU A 138 6.00 -1.84 11.68
C GLU A 138 7.26 -1.68 10.81
N GLY A 139 8.16 -0.77 11.23
CA GLY A 139 9.42 -0.50 10.54
C GLY A 139 9.27 0.08 9.12
N VAL A 140 8.09 0.56 8.74
CA VAL A 140 7.84 1.18 7.43
C VAL A 140 8.63 2.47 7.26
N ASN A 141 9.17 2.72 6.07
CA ASN A 141 9.70 4.02 5.67
C ASN A 141 8.60 4.89 5.05
N LEU A 142 8.19 5.94 5.76
CA LEU A 142 7.21 6.95 5.33
C LEU A 142 7.84 8.35 5.29
N LYS A 143 9.17 8.47 5.14
CA LYS A 143 9.84 9.77 5.06
C LYS A 143 9.23 10.64 3.98
N GLY A 144 8.86 11.87 4.34
CA GLY A 144 8.30 12.83 3.41
C GLY A 144 6.97 12.42 2.77
N ALA A 145 6.33 11.31 3.20
CA ALA A 145 5.08 10.84 2.62
C ALA A 145 3.90 11.80 2.90
N TYR A 146 2.93 11.85 1.99
CA TYR A 146 1.77 12.73 2.06
C TYR A 146 0.55 11.97 2.59
N LEU A 147 0.33 12.00 3.91
CA LEU A 147 -0.72 11.28 4.63
C LEU A 147 -1.90 12.18 5.06
N GLY A 148 -2.03 13.36 4.48
CA GLY A 148 -3.09 14.29 4.83
C GLY A 148 -4.47 13.63 4.76
N PHE A 149 -5.28 13.72 5.84
CA PHE A 149 -6.62 13.09 5.96
C PHE A 149 -6.62 11.56 5.85
N ALA A 150 -5.49 10.87 5.94
CA ALA A 150 -5.45 9.42 5.97
C ALA A 150 -6.07 8.87 7.26
N ASN A 151 -6.72 7.70 7.17
CA ASN A 151 -7.22 6.97 8.32
C ASN A 151 -6.19 5.93 8.76
N LEU A 152 -5.52 6.18 9.87
CA LEU A 152 -4.55 5.29 10.52
C LEU A 152 -5.08 4.77 11.87
N ASN A 153 -6.40 4.77 12.06
CA ASN A 153 -7.00 4.30 13.30
C ASN A 153 -6.57 2.87 13.62
N GLY A 154 -6.01 2.67 14.82
CA GLY A 154 -5.54 1.35 15.26
C GLY A 154 -4.36 0.76 14.47
N ALA A 155 -3.74 1.50 13.55
CA ALA A 155 -2.59 1.02 12.80
C ALA A 155 -1.37 0.77 13.70
N THR A 156 -0.51 -0.21 13.35
CA THR A 156 0.75 -0.49 14.05
C THR A 156 1.90 0.20 13.32
N LEU A 157 2.50 1.22 13.93
CA LEU A 157 3.56 2.07 13.37
C LEU A 157 4.84 2.01 14.22
N GLN A 158 5.04 0.92 14.97
CA GLN A 158 6.26 0.78 15.77
C GLN A 158 7.48 0.86 14.86
N TYR A 159 8.49 1.60 15.31
CA TYR A 159 9.75 1.80 14.57
C TYR A 159 9.59 2.42 13.18
N ALA A 160 8.41 2.93 12.82
CA ALA A 160 8.18 3.59 11.54
C ALA A 160 8.99 4.89 11.43
N ASP A 161 9.53 5.18 10.25
CA ASP A 161 10.15 6.47 9.96
C ASP A 161 9.17 7.39 9.22
N LEU A 162 8.66 8.39 9.92
CA LEU A 162 7.72 9.42 9.43
C LEU A 162 8.39 10.80 9.39
N GLU A 163 9.73 10.86 9.34
CA GLU A 163 10.45 12.14 9.30
C GLU A 163 9.97 12.99 8.13
N GLY A 164 9.55 14.23 8.44
CA GLY A 164 9.05 15.17 7.44
C GLY A 164 7.72 14.81 6.78
N ALA A 165 7.01 13.75 7.22
CA ALA A 165 5.74 13.36 6.63
C ALA A 165 4.63 14.40 6.88
N ASP A 166 3.73 14.58 5.91
CA ASP A 166 2.52 15.40 6.08
C ASP A 166 1.35 14.56 6.58
N LEU A 167 1.06 14.66 7.88
CA LEU A 167 -0.04 14.00 8.59
C LEU A 167 -1.18 14.98 8.91
N ASN A 168 -1.27 16.11 8.17
CA ASN A 168 -2.32 17.11 8.41
C ASN A 168 -3.71 16.46 8.43
N SER A 169 -4.45 16.65 9.52
CA SER A 169 -5.80 16.10 9.72
C SER A 169 -5.90 14.56 9.60
N ALA A 170 -4.80 13.81 9.72
CA ALA A 170 -4.81 12.36 9.74
C ALA A 170 -5.44 11.83 11.02
N ASN A 171 -6.11 10.69 10.94
CA ASN A 171 -6.68 9.99 12.08
C ASN A 171 -5.72 8.92 12.59
N LEU A 172 -4.98 9.19 13.65
CA LEU A 172 -4.06 8.29 14.35
C LEU A 172 -4.66 7.77 15.68
N ASN A 173 -5.99 7.79 15.81
CA ASN A 173 -6.67 7.33 17.03
C ASN A 173 -6.28 5.88 17.31
N ASN A 174 -5.88 5.58 18.56
CA ASN A 174 -5.42 4.25 19.00
C ASN A 174 -4.24 3.65 18.17
N ALA A 175 -3.55 4.44 17.34
CA ALA A 175 -2.38 3.95 16.63
C ALA A 175 -1.22 3.64 17.58
N ASN A 176 -0.41 2.63 17.25
CA ASN A 176 0.78 2.33 18.00
C ASN A 176 2.03 2.91 17.31
N LEU A 177 2.54 4.00 17.85
CA LEU A 177 3.70 4.77 17.36
C LEU A 177 4.95 4.53 18.22
N ASN A 178 4.98 3.47 19.04
CA ASN A 178 6.12 3.18 19.90
C ASN A 178 7.43 3.20 19.09
N SER A 179 8.39 3.99 19.53
CA SER A 179 9.70 4.16 18.90
C SER A 179 9.65 4.67 17.45
N ALA A 180 8.55 5.27 17.01
CA ALA A 180 8.45 5.90 15.70
C ALA A 180 9.22 7.24 15.66
N ASN A 181 9.68 7.63 14.46
CA ASN A 181 10.30 8.92 14.21
C ASN A 181 9.31 9.86 13.50
N LEU A 182 8.80 10.87 14.19
CA LEU A 182 7.94 11.93 13.65
C LEU A 182 8.69 13.27 13.52
N LYS A 183 10.02 13.27 13.57
CA LYS A 183 10.81 14.51 13.50
C LYS A 183 10.40 15.30 12.24
N ASP A 184 10.20 16.61 12.40
CA ASP A 184 9.80 17.53 11.33
C ASP A 184 8.45 17.17 10.62
N ALA A 185 7.67 16.21 11.12
CA ALA A 185 6.38 15.85 10.57
C ALA A 185 5.31 16.93 10.85
N ASN A 186 4.39 17.12 9.92
CA ASN A 186 3.24 18.01 10.07
C ASN A 186 2.05 17.29 10.71
N LEU A 187 1.79 17.50 11.99
CA LEU A 187 0.67 16.92 12.74
C LEU A 187 -0.52 17.89 12.91
N ASN A 188 -0.60 18.99 12.15
CA ASN A 188 -1.67 19.97 12.29
C ASN A 188 -3.06 19.32 12.12
N GLY A 189 -3.91 19.39 13.14
CA GLY A 189 -5.24 18.80 13.12
C GLY A 189 -5.28 17.27 13.18
N ALA A 190 -4.14 16.59 13.32
CA ALA A 190 -4.11 15.13 13.47
C ALA A 190 -4.74 14.70 14.80
N ASN A 191 -5.49 13.59 14.78
CA ASN A 191 -6.11 12.99 15.95
C ASN A 191 -5.23 11.87 16.52
N LEU A 192 -4.55 12.14 17.62
CA LEU A 192 -3.68 11.20 18.36
C LEU A 192 -4.33 10.60 19.61
N ARG A 193 -5.67 10.70 19.74
CA ARG A 193 -6.38 10.20 20.92
C ARG A 193 -6.13 8.70 21.10
N GLY A 194 -5.64 8.30 22.29
CA GLY A 194 -5.36 6.90 22.60
C GLY A 194 -4.14 6.32 21.87
N ALA A 195 -3.40 7.13 21.11
CA ALA A 195 -2.17 6.66 20.49
C ALA A 195 -1.09 6.33 21.54
N ASN A 196 -0.36 5.24 21.31
CA ASN A 196 0.83 4.90 22.10
C ASN A 196 2.05 5.62 21.52
N LEU A 197 2.64 6.53 22.29
CA LEU A 197 3.77 7.37 21.89
C LEU A 197 5.05 7.05 22.69
N CYS A 198 5.15 5.84 23.26
CA CYS A 198 6.33 5.44 24.03
C CYS A 198 7.60 5.52 23.17
N ASN A 199 8.64 6.22 23.65
CA ASN A 199 9.89 6.48 22.93
C ASN A 199 9.74 7.13 21.54
N THR A 200 8.60 7.76 21.22
CA THR A 200 8.38 8.42 19.94
C THR A 200 9.15 9.73 19.86
N ILE A 201 9.86 9.96 18.75
CA ILE A 201 10.47 11.28 18.44
C ILE A 201 9.38 12.15 17.84
N MET A 202 9.04 13.25 18.54
CA MET A 202 8.01 14.19 18.12
C MET A 202 8.53 15.18 17.05
N PRO A 203 7.67 15.95 16.37
CA PRO A 203 8.12 16.91 15.35
C PRO A 203 9.18 17.90 15.80
N SER A 204 9.19 18.28 17.06
CA SER A 204 10.22 19.16 17.65
C SER A 204 11.57 18.48 17.87
N GLY A 205 11.70 17.18 17.64
CA GLY A 205 12.85 16.36 18.01
C GLY A 205 12.86 15.89 19.46
N SER A 206 11.87 16.28 20.27
CA SER A 206 11.75 15.79 21.66
C SER A 206 11.24 14.35 21.68
N VAL A 207 11.68 13.55 22.67
CA VAL A 207 11.19 12.18 22.85
C VAL A 207 9.98 12.19 23.79
N MET A 208 8.90 11.56 23.37
CA MET A 208 7.68 11.37 24.15
C MET A 208 7.71 9.99 24.84
N TYR A 209 7.26 9.94 26.09
CA TYR A 209 7.17 8.69 26.87
C TYR A 209 5.74 8.37 27.28
N SER A 210 4.75 8.95 26.63
CA SER A 210 3.34 8.67 26.88
C SER A 210 2.97 7.28 26.38
N GLY A 211 2.35 6.48 27.22
CA GLY A 211 1.95 5.12 26.87
C GLY A 211 3.02 4.05 27.15
N CYS A 212 4.16 4.41 27.76
CA CYS A 212 5.09 3.43 28.32
C CYS A 212 4.49 2.85 29.61
#